data_8413419e7c89f920ce19d1513db52280
#
_entry.id   8413419e7c89f920ce19d1513db52280
#
_cell.length_a   1.000
_cell.length_b   1.000
_cell.length_c   1.000
_cell.angle_alpha   90.00
_cell.angle_beta   90.00
_cell.angle_gamma   90.00
#
_symmetry.space_group_name_H-M   'P 1'
#
loop_
_entity.id
_entity.type
_entity.pdbx_description
1 polymer ?
#
loop_
_entity_poly.entity_id
_entity_poly.type
_entity_poly.pdbx_seq_one_letter_code
_entity_poly.pdbx_strand_id
1 'polypeptide(L)'
;MQQQRRLTKGLSAITLAAALIAAPLLAAPAQAAPRAIVVWVSAEYQEAAQALFAKGYKKRAIDVQSHDMSTITADLQNADPANAPDIVLIDGGQVGELAANALIAPVEIAPETTRALSNIAISTFRVADALFGMPMQRQNLALVTNANLIPKAPKTFEKLSTMALKTIADGKADIAFAVPQGIEGDAYSTYPLFAGLGGFAFGTTDSGSYNPKKIGINNKKFVKNQGQINRWNKSGLINSSVTAEEARIAFTSGRTPFWLAGPEEIATLKTLNFRYRITQVPAIVKGINAAPLMKSIGFAVTSFAKVHKVLPASRDIVTNKSTTIKAQKTFYEKSPYIGLPANSRAAAATPDRVLLAFGSAALGASAYPNIPEWGQVSLALSGAWRDSTRGGDAIRSRKSFAAAKAQAVAALTPAPVETP
;
A
#
# COMPACT_ATOMS: atom_id res chain seq x y z
N MET A 1 35.65 -82.31 -45.97
CA MET A 1 34.97 -83.01 -47.06
C MET A 1 34.24 -81.98 -47.91
N GLN A 2 34.78 -81.92 -49.10
CA GLN A 2 34.17 -81.80 -50.42
C GLN A 2 33.26 -80.58 -50.65
N GLN A 3 33.76 -79.68 -51.43
CA GLN A 3 33.77 -79.55 -52.90
C GLN A 3 32.43 -79.01 -53.42
N GLN A 4 32.44 -78.07 -54.16
CA GLN A 4 32.81 -77.59 -55.52
C GLN A 4 31.59 -76.99 -56.16
N ARG A 5 31.58 -75.95 -56.80
CA ARG A 5 32.08 -75.38 -58.07
C ARG A 5 30.96 -74.72 -58.88
N ARG A 6 31.27 -73.54 -59.34
CA ARG A 6 31.04 -72.96 -60.70
C ARG A 6 29.57 -72.71 -61.15
N LEU A 7 29.20 -71.63 -61.76
CA LEU A 7 29.63 -71.01 -63.02
C LEU A 7 28.89 -69.64 -63.24
N THR A 8 29.62 -68.66 -63.57
CA THR A 8 29.45 -67.57 -64.54
C THR A 8 28.17 -67.52 -65.41
N LYS A 9 27.56 -66.32 -65.49
CA LYS A 9 27.28 -65.60 -66.74
C LYS A 9 26.77 -64.21 -66.43
N GLY A 10 27.38 -63.26 -67.04
CA GLY A 10 27.14 -61.87 -67.02
C GLY A 10 25.91 -61.46 -67.78
N LEU A 11 25.40 -60.37 -67.37
CA LEU A 11 24.57 -59.46 -68.20
C LEU A 11 24.74 -58.00 -67.69
N SER A 12 25.12 -57.20 -68.65
CA SER A 12 25.24 -55.76 -68.52
C SER A 12 23.92 -55.08 -67.99
N ALA A 13 23.97 -54.35 -66.96
CA ALA A 13 22.86 -53.49 -66.54
C ALA A 13 23.28 -52.03 -66.47
N ILE A 14 22.61 -51.25 -67.23
CA ILE A 14 22.65 -49.81 -67.43
C ILE A 14 22.52 -49.09 -66.12
N THR A 15 23.53 -48.31 -65.77
CA THR A 15 23.50 -47.41 -64.66
C THR A 15 22.61 -46.15 -64.97
N LEU A 16 21.38 -46.09 -64.39
CA LEU A 16 20.54 -44.91 -64.39
C LEU A 16 20.96 -44.09 -63.19
N ALA A 17 21.69 -43.01 -63.41
CA ALA A 17 22.03 -42.04 -62.38
C ALA A 17 20.77 -41.18 -62.09
N ALA A 18 20.09 -41.49 -60.98
CA ALA A 18 19.06 -40.60 -60.43
C ALA A 18 19.76 -39.49 -59.70
N ALA A 19 19.79 -38.29 -60.31
CA ALA A 19 20.19 -37.05 -59.64
C ALA A 19 19.07 -36.64 -58.65
N LEU A 20 19.30 -36.94 -57.37
CA LEU A 20 18.51 -36.34 -56.28
C LEU A 20 18.83 -34.83 -56.22
N ILE A 21 17.92 -33.99 -56.76
CA ILE A 21 17.90 -32.57 -56.54
C ILE A 21 17.47 -32.36 -55.06
N ALA A 22 18.45 -32.20 -54.19
CA ALA A 22 18.22 -31.73 -52.84
C ALA A 22 17.78 -30.25 -52.92
N ALA A 23 16.46 -29.99 -52.93
CA ALA A 23 15.94 -28.65 -52.74
C ALA A 23 16.33 -28.21 -51.32
N PRO A 24 16.99 -27.02 -51.14
CA PRO A 24 17.20 -26.51 -49.81
C PRO A 24 15.81 -26.19 -49.21
N LEU A 25 15.43 -26.93 -48.17
CA LEU A 25 14.36 -26.51 -47.27
C LEU A 25 14.79 -25.14 -46.71
N LEU A 26 14.28 -24.08 -47.28
CA LEU A 26 14.30 -22.77 -46.67
C LEU A 26 13.57 -22.89 -45.33
N ALA A 27 14.31 -23.15 -44.26
CA ALA A 27 13.83 -23.05 -42.91
C ALA A 27 13.29 -21.63 -42.78
N ALA A 28 11.96 -21.48 -42.70
CA ALA A 28 11.34 -20.20 -42.36
C ALA A 28 12.02 -19.72 -41.09
N PRO A 29 12.42 -18.44 -41.00
CA PRO A 29 13.07 -17.94 -39.81
C PRO A 29 12.16 -18.22 -38.64
N ALA A 30 12.66 -18.99 -37.65
CA ALA A 30 11.94 -19.24 -36.42
C ALA A 30 11.59 -17.89 -35.85
N GLN A 31 10.29 -17.56 -35.84
CA GLN A 31 9.80 -16.28 -35.32
C GLN A 31 10.19 -16.24 -33.86
N ALA A 32 11.15 -15.41 -33.51
CA ALA A 32 11.62 -15.27 -32.14
C ALA A 32 10.43 -15.10 -31.20
N ALA A 33 10.40 -15.88 -30.13
CA ALA A 33 9.33 -15.79 -29.15
C ALA A 33 9.20 -14.33 -28.68
N PRO A 34 7.97 -13.80 -28.55
CA PRO A 34 7.80 -12.43 -28.12
C PRO A 34 8.42 -12.24 -26.73
N ARG A 35 9.15 -11.13 -26.54
CA ARG A 35 9.78 -10.79 -25.26
C ARG A 35 8.80 -10.95 -24.10
N ALA A 36 9.22 -11.59 -23.03
CA ALA A 36 8.46 -11.68 -21.80
C ALA A 36 8.21 -10.27 -21.20
N ILE A 37 7.09 -10.10 -20.53
CA ILE A 37 6.81 -8.89 -19.73
C ILE A 37 7.44 -9.10 -18.37
N VAL A 38 8.35 -8.21 -17.97
CA VAL A 38 9.06 -8.29 -16.69
C VAL A 38 8.29 -7.52 -15.63
N VAL A 39 8.05 -8.17 -14.48
CA VAL A 39 7.32 -7.58 -13.34
C VAL A 39 8.21 -7.67 -12.11
N TRP A 40 8.51 -6.52 -11.49
CA TRP A 40 9.21 -6.48 -10.21
C TRP A 40 8.21 -6.37 -9.06
N VAL A 41 8.45 -7.17 -8.03
CA VAL A 41 7.64 -7.21 -6.80
C VAL A 41 8.57 -7.43 -5.60
N SER A 42 8.18 -7.02 -4.38
CA SER A 42 8.92 -7.46 -3.19
C SER A 42 8.80 -8.96 -2.97
N ALA A 43 9.80 -9.54 -2.30
CA ALA A 43 9.90 -10.99 -2.09
C ALA A 43 8.63 -11.59 -1.48
N GLU A 44 8.00 -10.88 -0.57
CA GLU A 44 6.76 -11.27 0.11
C GLU A 44 5.54 -11.42 -0.82
N TYR A 45 5.53 -10.71 -1.96
CA TYR A 45 4.45 -10.77 -2.95
C TYR A 45 4.78 -11.62 -4.17
N GLN A 46 5.98 -12.22 -4.23
CA GLN A 46 6.43 -12.96 -5.41
C GLN A 46 5.51 -14.14 -5.74
N GLU A 47 5.15 -14.96 -4.74
CA GLU A 47 4.23 -16.09 -4.94
C GLU A 47 2.87 -15.63 -5.45
N ALA A 48 2.34 -14.55 -4.88
CA ALA A 48 1.05 -13.97 -5.26
C ALA A 48 1.05 -13.46 -6.72
N ALA A 49 2.10 -12.76 -7.11
CA ALA A 49 2.26 -12.25 -8.47
C ALA A 49 2.50 -13.39 -9.48
N GLN A 50 3.31 -14.41 -9.15
CA GLN A 50 3.50 -15.60 -9.98
C GLN A 50 2.19 -16.34 -10.20
N ALA A 51 1.39 -16.54 -9.15
CA ALA A 51 0.07 -17.18 -9.26
C ALA A 51 -0.89 -16.36 -10.13
N LEU A 52 -0.89 -15.03 -9.97
CA LEU A 52 -1.69 -14.11 -10.77
C LEU A 52 -1.35 -14.18 -12.25
N PHE A 53 -0.07 -14.26 -12.58
CA PHE A 53 0.45 -14.19 -13.94
C PHE A 53 0.84 -15.54 -14.55
N ALA A 54 0.56 -16.66 -13.88
CA ALA A 54 0.95 -18.01 -14.30
C ALA A 54 0.57 -18.37 -15.75
N LYS A 55 -0.51 -17.80 -16.30
CA LYS A 55 -0.97 -18.04 -17.67
C LYS A 55 -0.37 -17.09 -18.71
N GLY A 56 0.52 -16.19 -18.29
CA GLY A 56 1.03 -15.14 -19.17
C GLY A 56 -0.08 -14.21 -19.69
N TYR A 57 0.23 -13.49 -20.76
CA TYR A 57 -0.69 -12.57 -21.41
C TYR A 57 -0.57 -12.62 -22.94
N LYS A 58 -1.66 -12.98 -23.65
CA LYS A 58 -1.73 -13.01 -25.13
C LYS A 58 -0.50 -13.66 -25.78
N LYS A 59 -0.16 -14.91 -25.38
CA LYS A 59 1.00 -15.70 -25.83
C LYS A 59 2.37 -15.15 -25.40
N ARG A 60 2.44 -14.12 -24.53
CA ARG A 60 3.68 -13.65 -23.91
C ARG A 60 3.81 -14.26 -22.51
N ALA A 61 5.01 -14.70 -22.18
CA ALA A 61 5.35 -15.02 -20.80
C ALA A 61 5.36 -13.74 -19.97
N ILE A 62 5.07 -13.88 -18.67
CA ILE A 62 5.29 -12.83 -17.68
C ILE A 62 6.34 -13.37 -16.72
N ASP A 63 7.45 -12.64 -16.60
CA ASP A 63 8.56 -12.96 -15.72
C ASP A 63 8.45 -12.13 -14.45
N VAL A 64 8.20 -12.79 -13.32
CA VAL A 64 8.04 -12.16 -12.01
C VAL A 64 9.33 -12.28 -11.23
N GLN A 65 9.98 -11.17 -10.99
CA GLN A 65 11.27 -11.07 -10.31
C GLN A 65 11.09 -10.40 -8.94
N SER A 66 11.78 -10.97 -7.93
CA SER A 66 11.86 -10.36 -6.60
C SER A 66 12.83 -9.18 -6.61
N HIS A 67 12.42 -8.07 -6.04
CA HIS A 67 13.20 -6.84 -5.95
C HIS A 67 12.92 -6.11 -4.64
N ASP A 68 13.87 -5.34 -4.13
CA ASP A 68 13.64 -4.50 -2.96
C ASP A 68 12.84 -3.26 -3.37
N MET A 69 11.56 -3.22 -2.98
CA MET A 69 10.69 -2.11 -3.35
C MET A 69 10.95 -0.84 -2.52
N SER A 70 11.78 -0.90 -1.47
CA SER A 70 12.17 0.28 -0.70
C SER A 70 13.15 1.18 -1.47
N THR A 71 13.92 0.60 -2.39
CA THR A 71 14.91 1.28 -3.24
C THR A 71 14.42 1.53 -4.67
N ILE A 72 13.14 1.21 -4.96
CA ILE A 72 12.59 1.15 -6.33
C ILE A 72 12.84 2.40 -7.17
N THR A 73 12.78 3.61 -6.58
CA THR A 73 13.04 4.86 -7.32
C THR A 73 14.47 4.90 -7.84
N ALA A 74 15.44 4.64 -6.98
CA ALA A 74 16.86 4.64 -7.35
C ALA A 74 17.18 3.51 -8.35
N ASP A 75 16.58 2.33 -8.13
CA ASP A 75 16.81 1.16 -8.97
C ASP A 75 16.24 1.35 -10.38
N LEU A 76 15.06 1.98 -10.51
CA LEU A 76 14.50 2.33 -11.82
C LEU A 76 15.29 3.45 -12.51
N GLN A 77 15.84 4.42 -11.76
CA GLN A 77 16.68 5.48 -12.33
C GLN A 77 17.99 4.94 -12.89
N ASN A 78 18.55 3.92 -12.27
CA ASN A 78 19.82 3.31 -12.63
C ASN A 78 19.67 2.02 -13.45
N ALA A 79 18.45 1.58 -13.76
CA ALA A 79 18.20 0.34 -14.47
C ALA A 79 18.76 0.37 -15.90
N ASP A 80 19.41 -0.73 -16.28
CA ASP A 80 19.71 -0.98 -17.69
C ASP A 80 18.38 -1.08 -18.47
N PRO A 81 18.15 -0.23 -19.47
CA PRO A 81 16.91 -0.24 -20.23
C PRO A 81 16.58 -1.60 -20.88
N ALA A 82 17.55 -2.47 -21.15
CA ALA A 82 17.30 -3.77 -21.74
C ALA A 82 16.65 -4.77 -20.74
N ASN A 83 16.97 -4.61 -19.44
CA ASN A 83 16.60 -5.54 -18.38
C ASN A 83 15.59 -4.94 -17.38
N ALA A 84 15.28 -3.66 -17.52
CA ALA A 84 14.34 -2.97 -16.64
C ALA A 84 12.93 -3.62 -16.67
N PRO A 85 12.15 -3.49 -15.59
CA PRO A 85 10.80 -4.04 -15.53
C PRO A 85 9.82 -3.25 -16.40
N ASP A 86 8.78 -3.91 -16.88
CA ASP A 86 7.65 -3.29 -17.60
C ASP A 86 6.53 -2.89 -16.64
N ILE A 87 6.43 -3.61 -15.53
CA ILE A 87 5.43 -3.42 -14.47
C ILE A 87 6.12 -3.55 -13.13
N VAL A 88 5.68 -2.76 -12.15
CA VAL A 88 6.16 -2.82 -10.76
C VAL A 88 4.98 -2.91 -9.81
N LEU A 89 5.12 -3.67 -8.71
CA LEU A 89 4.19 -3.65 -7.58
C LEU A 89 4.74 -2.66 -6.55
N ILE A 90 4.03 -1.58 -6.29
CA ILE A 90 4.49 -0.49 -5.42
C ILE A 90 3.46 -0.11 -4.36
N ASP A 91 3.92 0.53 -3.29
CA ASP A 91 3.04 1.25 -2.36
C ASP A 91 2.50 2.52 -3.04
N GLY A 92 1.21 2.81 -2.81
CA GLY A 92 0.59 4.02 -3.35
C GLY A 92 1.32 5.32 -2.94
N GLY A 93 1.99 5.32 -1.79
CA GLY A 93 2.79 6.46 -1.33
C GLY A 93 4.01 6.79 -2.21
N GLN A 94 4.51 5.81 -2.97
CA GLN A 94 5.68 5.98 -3.88
C GLN A 94 5.28 6.57 -5.24
N VAL A 95 3.99 6.55 -5.58
CA VAL A 95 3.50 6.93 -6.92
C VAL A 95 3.90 8.35 -7.30
N GLY A 96 3.83 9.29 -6.37
CA GLY A 96 4.15 10.70 -6.65
C GLY A 96 5.60 10.92 -7.03
N GLU A 97 6.52 10.30 -6.31
CA GLU A 97 7.95 10.37 -6.58
C GLU A 97 8.30 9.70 -7.92
N LEU A 98 7.78 8.50 -8.15
CA LEU A 98 7.99 7.76 -9.41
C LEU A 98 7.41 8.51 -10.62
N ALA A 99 6.24 9.14 -10.48
CA ALA A 99 5.62 9.93 -11.52
C ALA A 99 6.39 11.23 -11.79
N ALA A 100 6.86 11.92 -10.75
CA ALA A 100 7.65 13.15 -10.86
C ALA A 100 8.99 12.92 -11.59
N ASN A 101 9.57 11.72 -11.41
CA ASN A 101 10.80 11.29 -12.09
C ASN A 101 10.53 10.62 -13.46
N ALA A 102 9.28 10.61 -13.96
CA ALA A 102 8.87 9.98 -15.21
C ALA A 102 9.24 8.49 -15.32
N LEU A 103 9.34 7.79 -14.19
CA LEU A 103 9.68 6.36 -14.11
C LEU A 103 8.49 5.44 -14.35
N ILE A 104 7.28 5.95 -14.14
CA ILE A 104 6.01 5.24 -14.39
C ILE A 104 5.13 6.00 -15.40
N ALA A 105 4.38 5.26 -16.17
CA ALA A 105 3.52 5.80 -17.21
C ALA A 105 2.06 5.92 -16.74
N PRO A 106 1.31 6.95 -17.17
CA PRO A 106 -0.10 7.06 -16.85
C PRO A 106 -0.90 5.94 -17.51
N VAL A 107 -1.98 5.56 -16.82
CA VAL A 107 -2.95 4.55 -17.28
C VAL A 107 -4.35 5.13 -17.32
N GLU A 108 -5.20 4.58 -18.20
CA GLU A 108 -6.60 4.93 -18.28
C GLU A 108 -7.45 3.72 -17.87
N ILE A 109 -8.54 3.97 -17.19
CA ILE A 109 -9.46 2.92 -16.73
C ILE A 109 -10.90 3.20 -17.21
N ALA A 110 -11.61 2.13 -17.52
CA ALA A 110 -13.01 2.21 -17.85
C ALA A 110 -13.85 2.58 -16.59
N PRO A 111 -14.98 3.30 -16.77
CA PRO A 111 -15.85 3.68 -15.67
C PRO A 111 -16.35 2.50 -14.83
N GLU A 112 -16.61 1.35 -15.46
CA GLU A 112 -17.01 0.12 -14.76
C GLU A 112 -15.93 -0.42 -13.84
N THR A 113 -14.66 -0.34 -14.23
CA THR A 113 -13.51 -0.71 -13.37
C THR A 113 -13.42 0.23 -12.18
N THR A 114 -13.60 1.54 -12.40
CA THR A 114 -13.64 2.53 -11.32
C THR A 114 -14.72 2.18 -10.28
N ARG A 115 -15.93 1.85 -10.74
CA ARG A 115 -17.04 1.49 -9.85
C ARG A 115 -16.83 0.17 -9.09
N ALA A 116 -16.02 -0.73 -9.63
CA ALA A 116 -15.74 -2.01 -9.00
C ALA A 116 -14.70 -1.94 -7.87
N LEU A 117 -13.89 -0.88 -7.84
CA LEU A 117 -12.78 -0.71 -6.91
C LEU A 117 -13.10 0.33 -5.83
N SER A 118 -12.36 0.30 -4.73
CA SER A 118 -12.39 1.35 -3.72
C SER A 118 -11.85 2.67 -4.29
N ASN A 119 -12.68 3.71 -4.34
CA ASN A 119 -12.27 5.03 -4.84
C ASN A 119 -11.09 5.61 -4.05
N ILE A 120 -11.05 5.40 -2.73
CA ILE A 120 -9.94 5.87 -1.88
C ILE A 120 -8.65 5.12 -2.25
N ALA A 121 -8.73 3.81 -2.50
CA ALA A 121 -7.58 3.04 -2.95
C ALA A 121 -7.08 3.48 -4.34
N ILE A 122 -7.99 3.79 -5.28
CA ILE A 122 -7.61 4.37 -6.58
C ILE A 122 -6.90 5.72 -6.39
N SER A 123 -7.38 6.56 -5.46
CA SER A 123 -6.80 7.88 -5.21
C SER A 123 -5.35 7.82 -4.74
N THR A 124 -4.89 6.70 -4.12
CA THR A 124 -3.47 6.53 -3.77
C THR A 124 -2.55 6.36 -5.01
N PHE A 125 -3.12 6.07 -6.17
CA PHE A 125 -2.41 5.97 -7.46
C PHE A 125 -2.64 7.17 -8.38
N ARG A 126 -3.35 8.21 -7.91
CA ARG A 126 -3.67 9.41 -8.70
C ARG A 126 -2.79 10.58 -8.27
N VAL A 127 -2.08 11.17 -9.23
CA VAL A 127 -1.23 12.36 -9.03
C VAL A 127 -1.58 13.39 -10.11
N ALA A 128 -1.81 14.63 -9.73
CA ALA A 128 -2.12 15.73 -10.65
C ALA A 128 -3.13 15.34 -11.76
N ASP A 129 -4.27 14.73 -11.35
CA ASP A 129 -5.37 14.30 -12.20
C ASP A 129 -5.11 13.06 -13.08
N ALA A 130 -3.87 12.61 -13.20
CA ALA A 130 -3.51 11.37 -13.90
C ALA A 130 -3.48 10.16 -12.96
N LEU A 131 -3.81 9.00 -13.49
CA LEU A 131 -3.72 7.72 -12.79
C LEU A 131 -2.47 6.97 -13.26
N PHE A 132 -1.64 6.49 -12.33
CA PHE A 132 -0.36 5.85 -12.64
C PHE A 132 -0.28 4.36 -12.31
N GLY A 133 -1.37 3.78 -11.82
CA GLY A 133 -1.42 2.35 -11.50
C GLY A 133 -2.78 1.95 -10.95
N MET A 134 -2.91 0.68 -10.57
CA MET A 134 -4.16 0.11 -10.06
C MET A 134 -3.92 -0.62 -8.74
N PRO A 135 -4.73 -0.31 -7.71
CA PRO A 135 -4.59 -0.95 -6.41
C PRO A 135 -5.00 -2.43 -6.46
N MET A 136 -4.21 -3.26 -5.82
CA MET A 136 -4.49 -4.68 -5.56
C MET A 136 -5.07 -4.89 -4.17
N GLN A 137 -4.47 -4.26 -3.16
CA GLN A 137 -4.90 -4.34 -1.76
C GLN A 137 -4.93 -2.96 -1.13
N ARG A 138 -5.73 -2.84 -0.06
CA ARG A 138 -5.86 -1.63 0.75
C ARG A 138 -5.86 -1.97 2.23
N GLN A 139 -5.31 -1.07 3.06
CA GLN A 139 -5.22 -1.23 4.50
C GLN A 139 -5.42 0.10 5.23
N ASN A 140 -5.88 0.03 6.46
CA ASN A 140 -6.09 1.19 7.33
C ASN A 140 -6.00 0.79 8.80
N LEU A 141 -5.71 1.75 9.64
CA LEU A 141 -5.77 1.56 11.09
C LEU A 141 -7.21 1.48 11.59
N ALA A 142 -7.41 0.74 12.68
CA ALA A 142 -8.65 0.62 13.39
C ALA A 142 -8.44 0.62 14.92
N LEU A 143 -9.51 0.87 15.67
CA LEU A 143 -9.52 0.72 17.11
C LEU A 143 -9.73 -0.76 17.47
N VAL A 144 -8.71 -1.39 18.05
CA VAL A 144 -8.81 -2.72 18.64
C VAL A 144 -9.11 -2.58 20.13
N THR A 145 -10.20 -3.20 20.59
CA THR A 145 -10.69 -3.08 21.97
C THR A 145 -10.59 -4.44 22.67
N ASN A 146 -9.92 -4.50 23.81
CA ASN A 146 -9.93 -5.66 24.69
C ASN A 146 -11.32 -5.81 25.32
N ALA A 147 -12.08 -6.83 24.90
CA ALA A 147 -13.47 -7.02 25.33
C ALA A 147 -13.60 -7.51 26.78
N ASN A 148 -12.52 -8.04 27.36
CA ASN A 148 -12.50 -8.43 28.77
C ASN A 148 -12.40 -7.22 29.68
N LEU A 149 -11.61 -6.21 29.31
CA LEU A 149 -11.49 -4.94 30.04
C LEU A 149 -12.68 -4.00 29.75
N ILE A 150 -13.15 -4.01 28.50
CA ILE A 150 -14.24 -3.14 28.01
C ILE A 150 -15.37 -3.98 27.43
N PRO A 151 -16.32 -4.47 28.23
CA PRO A 151 -17.40 -5.33 27.76
C PRO A 151 -18.31 -4.68 26.71
N LYS A 152 -18.51 -3.36 26.76
CA LYS A 152 -19.34 -2.58 25.80
C LYS A 152 -18.48 -1.57 25.06
N ALA A 153 -18.55 -1.58 23.71
CA ALA A 153 -17.82 -0.63 22.89
C ALA A 153 -18.24 0.83 23.21
N PRO A 154 -17.26 1.76 23.35
CA PRO A 154 -17.58 3.18 23.56
C PRO A 154 -18.21 3.79 22.31
N LYS A 155 -19.29 4.56 22.49
CA LYS A 155 -19.98 5.23 21.38
C LYS A 155 -19.39 6.61 21.06
N THR A 156 -18.62 7.20 21.96
CA THR A 156 -17.94 8.50 21.80
C THR A 156 -16.51 8.39 22.30
N PHE A 157 -15.64 9.25 21.83
CA PHE A 157 -14.25 9.31 22.28
C PHE A 157 -14.14 9.72 23.77
N GLU A 158 -15.05 10.53 24.25
CA GLU A 158 -15.12 10.88 25.68
C GLU A 158 -15.37 9.64 26.54
N LYS A 159 -16.31 8.76 26.13
CA LYS A 159 -16.53 7.48 26.83
C LYS A 159 -15.33 6.56 26.72
N LEU A 160 -14.66 6.48 25.55
CA LEU A 160 -13.41 5.76 25.38
C LEU A 160 -12.37 6.24 26.40
N SER A 161 -12.16 7.56 26.47
CA SER A 161 -11.20 8.17 27.41
C SER A 161 -11.53 7.84 28.86
N THR A 162 -12.79 8.00 29.27
CA THR A 162 -13.23 7.69 30.64
C THR A 162 -13.03 6.20 30.99
N MET A 163 -13.39 5.29 30.08
CA MET A 163 -13.19 3.85 30.28
C MET A 163 -11.72 3.47 30.36
N ALA A 164 -10.89 4.05 29.48
CA ALA A 164 -9.45 3.81 29.46
C ALA A 164 -8.78 4.23 30.76
N LEU A 165 -9.03 5.46 31.21
CA LEU A 165 -8.47 6.00 32.44
C LEU A 165 -8.97 5.24 33.69
N LYS A 166 -10.21 4.76 33.65
CA LYS A 166 -10.73 3.91 34.73
C LYS A 166 -9.98 2.58 34.81
N THR A 167 -9.62 1.94 33.69
CA THR A 167 -8.84 0.67 33.74
C THR A 167 -7.45 0.87 34.33
N ILE A 168 -6.84 2.06 34.13
CA ILE A 168 -5.58 2.45 34.80
C ILE A 168 -5.80 2.61 36.30
N ALA A 169 -6.82 3.38 36.70
CA ALA A 169 -7.13 3.62 38.10
C ALA A 169 -7.48 2.31 38.86
N ASP A 170 -8.11 1.35 38.19
CA ASP A 170 -8.43 0.02 38.74
C ASP A 170 -7.21 -0.92 38.77
N GLY A 171 -6.01 -0.51 38.34
CA GLY A 171 -4.80 -1.35 38.25
C GLY A 171 -4.85 -2.47 37.22
N LYS A 172 -5.82 -2.40 36.28
CA LYS A 172 -6.05 -3.43 35.27
C LYS A 172 -5.30 -3.19 33.95
N ALA A 173 -4.76 -2.01 33.77
CA ALA A 173 -4.03 -1.63 32.56
C ALA A 173 -2.81 -0.76 32.93
N ASP A 174 -1.79 -0.79 32.07
CA ASP A 174 -0.57 0.05 32.18
C ASP A 174 -0.58 1.18 31.17
N ILE A 175 -1.23 0.97 30.02
CA ILE A 175 -1.41 1.96 28.97
C ILE A 175 -2.91 2.19 28.77
N ALA A 176 -3.36 3.44 28.89
CA ALA A 176 -4.78 3.78 28.77
C ALA A 176 -5.30 3.63 27.34
N PHE A 177 -4.56 4.14 26.38
CA PHE A 177 -4.84 4.00 24.95
C PHE A 177 -3.51 3.87 24.19
N ALA A 178 -3.22 2.68 23.71
CA ALA A 178 -2.01 2.38 22.97
C ALA A 178 -2.11 2.96 21.54
N VAL A 179 -1.55 4.16 21.37
CA VAL A 179 -1.36 4.82 20.09
C VAL A 179 0.14 4.77 19.79
N PRO A 180 0.61 3.90 18.88
CA PRO A 180 2.02 3.74 18.63
C PRO A 180 2.58 4.97 17.91
N GLN A 181 3.41 5.73 18.61
CA GLN A 181 4.05 6.93 18.07
C GLN A 181 5.58 6.79 18.06
N GLY A 182 6.14 6.12 19.06
CA GLY A 182 7.58 6.09 19.28
C GLY A 182 8.15 7.47 19.64
N ILE A 183 9.44 7.51 19.93
CA ILE A 183 10.13 8.74 20.39
C ILE A 183 10.20 9.84 19.33
N GLU A 184 10.05 9.50 18.06
CA GLU A 184 10.04 10.47 16.94
C GLU A 184 8.64 10.99 16.59
N GLY A 185 7.61 10.35 17.11
CA GLY A 185 6.23 10.56 16.71
C GLY A 185 5.90 9.83 15.41
N ASP A 186 4.61 9.63 15.17
CA ASP A 186 4.13 8.99 13.93
C ASP A 186 2.84 9.64 13.45
N ALA A 187 2.95 10.32 12.30
CA ALA A 187 1.82 10.98 11.67
C ALA A 187 0.76 9.98 11.19
N TYR A 188 1.15 8.79 10.76
CA TYR A 188 0.21 7.76 10.29
C TYR A 188 -0.64 7.22 11.44
N SER A 189 -0.01 6.80 12.54
CA SER A 189 -0.71 6.27 13.72
C SER A 189 -1.59 7.32 14.39
N THR A 190 -1.18 8.58 14.42
CA THR A 190 -1.95 9.66 15.04
C THR A 190 -2.99 10.30 14.12
N TYR A 191 -2.97 9.98 12.82
CA TYR A 191 -3.85 10.61 11.83
C TYR A 191 -5.35 10.48 12.15
N PRO A 192 -5.88 9.34 12.64
CA PRO A 192 -7.30 9.26 13.01
C PRO A 192 -7.69 10.28 14.08
N LEU A 193 -6.81 10.54 15.03
CA LEU A 193 -7.04 11.55 16.09
C LEU A 193 -6.94 12.96 15.52
N PHE A 194 -5.98 13.20 14.64
CA PHE A 194 -5.80 14.45 13.94
C PHE A 194 -7.03 14.81 13.09
N ALA A 195 -7.49 13.86 12.26
CA ALA A 195 -8.68 14.01 11.44
C ALA A 195 -9.94 14.20 12.29
N GLY A 196 -10.08 13.43 13.39
CA GLY A 196 -11.19 13.54 14.34
C GLY A 196 -11.28 14.89 15.07
N LEU A 197 -10.18 15.63 15.15
CA LEU A 197 -10.12 17.01 15.63
C LEU A 197 -10.39 18.04 14.51
N GLY A 198 -10.55 17.60 13.27
CA GLY A 198 -10.80 18.45 12.10
C GLY A 198 -9.54 18.87 11.35
N GLY A 199 -8.40 18.20 11.61
CA GLY A 199 -7.14 18.37 10.88
C GLY A 199 -7.14 17.59 9.56
N PHE A 200 -6.31 18.00 8.63
CA PHE A 200 -5.96 17.27 7.41
C PHE A 200 -4.55 17.67 6.97
N ALA A 201 -3.83 16.78 6.30
CA ALA A 201 -2.48 17.10 5.82
C ALA A 201 -2.54 18.07 4.64
N PHE A 202 -3.18 17.67 3.56
CA PHE A 202 -3.37 18.46 2.35
C PHE A 202 -4.84 18.55 1.97
N GLY A 203 -5.24 19.67 1.38
CA GLY A 203 -6.50 19.75 0.67
C GLY A 203 -6.44 18.96 -0.64
N THR A 204 -7.61 18.74 -1.24
CA THR A 204 -7.73 18.05 -2.51
C THR A 204 -8.16 19.01 -3.62
N THR A 205 -7.86 18.64 -4.86
CA THR A 205 -8.44 19.20 -6.09
C THR A 205 -9.83 18.60 -6.33
N ASP A 206 -10.52 19.06 -7.36
CA ASP A 206 -11.83 18.53 -7.73
C ASP A 206 -11.76 17.06 -8.23
N SER A 207 -10.63 16.64 -8.77
CA SER A 207 -10.36 15.24 -9.14
C SER A 207 -10.07 14.31 -7.94
N GLY A 208 -9.89 14.88 -6.74
CA GLY A 208 -9.51 14.15 -5.54
C GLY A 208 -8.00 13.95 -5.34
N SER A 209 -7.16 14.51 -6.22
CA SER A 209 -5.71 14.54 -6.04
C SER A 209 -5.31 15.50 -4.93
N TYR A 210 -4.21 15.23 -4.23
CA TYR A 210 -3.71 16.14 -3.21
C TYR A 210 -3.13 17.42 -3.82
N ASN A 211 -3.41 18.54 -3.13
CA ASN A 211 -2.88 19.86 -3.47
C ASN A 211 -1.82 20.26 -2.45
N PRO A 212 -0.51 20.22 -2.79
CA PRO A 212 0.57 20.53 -1.86
C PRO A 212 0.55 21.99 -1.38
N LYS A 213 -0.07 22.90 -2.14
CA LYS A 213 -0.22 24.31 -1.76
C LYS A 213 -1.27 24.54 -0.68
N LYS A 214 -2.10 23.52 -0.37
CA LYS A 214 -3.21 23.65 0.61
C LYS A 214 -2.94 22.78 1.84
N ILE A 215 -2.03 23.23 2.70
CA ILE A 215 -1.69 22.55 3.96
C ILE A 215 -2.77 22.79 5.00
N GLY A 216 -3.29 21.70 5.57
CA GLY A 216 -4.37 21.71 6.56
C GLY A 216 -3.94 21.58 8.01
N ILE A 217 -2.64 21.44 8.27
CA ILE A 217 -2.09 21.46 9.64
C ILE A 217 -2.44 22.82 10.26
N ASN A 218 -3.00 22.79 11.45
CA ASN A 218 -3.40 24.00 12.17
C ASN A 218 -4.49 24.85 11.45
N ASN A 219 -5.41 24.19 10.69
CA ASN A 219 -6.58 24.84 10.11
C ASN A 219 -7.59 25.29 11.20
N LYS A 220 -8.54 26.16 10.86
CA LYS A 220 -9.51 26.74 11.81
C LYS A 220 -10.30 25.69 12.62
N LYS A 221 -10.72 24.57 12.02
CA LYS A 221 -11.47 23.50 12.72
C LYS A 221 -10.57 22.80 13.73
N PHE A 222 -9.35 22.45 13.34
CA PHE A 222 -8.37 21.81 14.21
C PHE A 222 -7.99 22.73 15.37
N VAL A 223 -7.67 24.00 15.11
CA VAL A 223 -7.32 24.99 16.14
C VAL A 223 -8.40 25.11 17.24
N LYS A 224 -9.68 25.04 16.85
CA LYS A 224 -10.80 25.05 17.82
C LYS A 224 -10.78 23.85 18.76
N ASN A 225 -10.32 22.69 18.30
CA ASN A 225 -10.45 21.41 18.99
C ASN A 225 -9.14 20.89 19.61
N GLN A 226 -7.97 21.35 19.13
CA GLN A 226 -6.65 20.81 19.49
C GLN A 226 -6.32 20.86 20.99
N GLY A 227 -6.98 21.72 21.77
CA GLY A 227 -6.84 21.74 23.22
C GLY A 227 -7.18 20.41 23.91
N GLN A 228 -7.88 19.50 23.22
CA GLN A 228 -8.12 18.15 23.70
C GLN A 228 -6.82 17.35 23.84
N ILE A 229 -5.84 17.54 22.94
CA ILE A 229 -4.53 16.89 23.00
C ILE A 229 -3.84 17.19 24.33
N ASN A 230 -3.86 18.45 24.77
CA ASN A 230 -3.29 18.82 26.08
C ASN A 230 -3.99 18.11 27.25
N ARG A 231 -5.33 17.91 27.17
CA ARG A 231 -6.07 17.15 28.19
C ARG A 231 -5.72 15.68 28.16
N TRP A 232 -5.58 15.08 26.99
CA TRP A 232 -5.17 13.68 26.82
C TRP A 232 -3.77 13.44 27.39
N ASN A 233 -2.81 14.31 27.09
CA ASN A 233 -1.48 14.27 27.67
C ASN A 233 -1.51 14.38 29.22
N LYS A 234 -2.20 15.42 29.73
CA LYS A 234 -2.29 15.65 31.18
C LYS A 234 -2.94 14.49 31.95
N SER A 235 -3.91 13.81 31.34
CA SER A 235 -4.59 12.67 31.96
C SER A 235 -3.84 11.33 31.77
N GLY A 236 -2.77 11.28 30.99
CA GLY A 236 -2.09 10.05 30.64
C GLY A 236 -2.85 9.18 29.65
N LEU A 237 -3.88 9.72 28.97
CA LEU A 237 -4.64 8.94 27.97
C LEU A 237 -3.78 8.57 26.79
N ILE A 238 -2.95 9.48 26.32
CA ILE A 238 -2.03 9.29 25.17
C ILE A 238 -0.64 9.74 25.59
N ASN A 239 0.35 8.90 25.33
CA ASN A 239 1.77 9.16 25.57
C ASN A 239 2.56 8.88 24.30
N SER A 240 3.40 9.82 23.88
CA SER A 240 4.24 9.68 22.68
C SER A 240 5.37 8.67 22.83
N SER A 241 5.73 8.27 24.06
CA SER A 241 6.78 7.25 24.26
C SER A 241 6.34 5.84 23.84
N VAL A 242 5.04 5.59 23.66
CA VAL A 242 4.54 4.26 23.32
C VAL A 242 4.97 3.88 21.89
N THR A 243 5.86 2.90 21.81
CA THR A 243 6.32 2.29 20.55
C THR A 243 5.29 1.28 20.02
N ALA A 244 5.46 0.83 18.76
CA ALA A 244 4.63 -0.22 18.20
C ALA A 244 4.76 -1.54 18.97
N GLU A 245 5.98 -1.88 19.42
CA GLU A 245 6.23 -3.09 20.20
C GLU A 245 5.61 -3.02 21.59
N GLU A 246 5.77 -1.91 22.31
CA GLU A 246 5.14 -1.71 23.62
C GLU A 246 3.61 -1.76 23.52
N ALA A 247 3.03 -1.16 22.49
CA ALA A 247 1.58 -1.22 22.23
C ALA A 247 1.13 -2.68 22.02
N ARG A 248 1.88 -3.45 21.22
CA ARG A 248 1.62 -4.87 20.97
C ARG A 248 1.73 -5.70 22.24
N ILE A 249 2.82 -5.55 23.01
CA ILE A 249 3.03 -6.27 24.27
C ILE A 249 1.92 -5.93 25.26
N ALA A 250 1.60 -4.66 25.46
CA ALA A 250 0.55 -4.23 26.37
C ALA A 250 -0.82 -4.80 25.98
N PHE A 251 -1.14 -4.85 24.67
CA PHE A 251 -2.41 -5.42 24.24
C PHE A 251 -2.45 -6.95 24.37
N THR A 252 -1.41 -7.64 23.94
CA THR A 252 -1.36 -9.13 24.00
C THR A 252 -1.30 -9.67 25.42
N SER A 253 -0.71 -8.95 26.35
CA SER A 253 -0.72 -9.27 27.79
C SER A 253 -2.00 -8.84 28.51
N GLY A 254 -2.96 -8.23 27.79
CA GLY A 254 -4.23 -7.77 28.37
C GLY A 254 -4.09 -6.49 29.21
N ARG A 255 -2.96 -5.77 29.14
CA ARG A 255 -2.62 -4.59 29.95
C ARG A 255 -2.93 -3.25 29.29
N THR A 256 -3.71 -3.25 28.19
CA THR A 256 -4.32 -2.03 27.61
C THR A 256 -5.75 -2.33 27.14
N PRO A 257 -6.72 -1.44 27.39
CA PRO A 257 -8.09 -1.61 26.94
C PRO A 257 -8.28 -1.28 25.44
N PHE A 258 -7.47 -0.39 24.90
CA PHE A 258 -7.59 0.12 23.54
C PHE A 258 -6.25 0.21 22.84
N TRP A 259 -6.20 -0.27 21.62
CA TRP A 259 -5.04 -0.23 20.75
C TRP A 259 -5.42 0.29 19.35
N LEU A 260 -4.68 1.23 18.84
CA LEU A 260 -4.79 1.67 17.45
C LEU A 260 -3.79 0.86 16.61
N ALA A 261 -4.31 -0.06 15.81
CA ALA A 261 -3.52 -1.04 15.08
C ALA A 261 -4.01 -1.19 13.63
N GLY A 262 -3.18 -1.79 12.80
CA GLY A 262 -3.50 -2.12 11.42
C GLY A 262 -3.58 -3.63 11.17
N PRO A 263 -3.85 -4.04 9.92
CA PRO A 263 -3.96 -5.46 9.54
C PRO A 263 -2.67 -6.26 9.69
N GLU A 264 -1.52 -5.60 9.75
CA GLU A 264 -0.22 -6.22 10.04
C GLU A 264 -0.22 -6.99 11.38
N GLU A 265 -1.14 -6.66 12.29
CA GLU A 265 -1.28 -7.31 13.58
C GLU A 265 -2.26 -8.51 13.57
N ILE A 266 -2.80 -8.89 12.41
CA ILE A 266 -3.79 -9.98 12.32
C ILE A 266 -3.22 -11.30 12.84
N ALA A 267 -1.97 -11.61 12.54
CA ALA A 267 -1.33 -12.83 13.04
C ALA A 267 -1.30 -12.83 14.58
N THR A 268 -0.87 -11.73 15.17
CA THR A 268 -0.86 -11.50 16.62
C THR A 268 -2.27 -11.61 17.22
N LEU A 269 -3.24 -10.92 16.61
CA LEU A 269 -4.63 -10.92 17.10
C LEU A 269 -5.27 -12.33 17.11
N LYS A 270 -4.90 -13.19 16.15
CA LYS A 270 -5.40 -14.57 16.06
C LYS A 270 -4.84 -15.49 17.15
N THR A 271 -3.74 -15.13 17.80
CA THR A 271 -3.16 -15.93 18.92
C THR A 271 -3.73 -15.57 20.29
N LEU A 272 -4.55 -14.51 20.39
CA LEU A 272 -5.06 -14.04 21.66
C LEU A 272 -6.04 -15.04 22.28
N ASN A 273 -5.92 -15.23 23.59
CA ASN A 273 -6.79 -16.08 24.40
C ASN A 273 -7.99 -15.33 25.02
N PHE A 274 -8.16 -14.05 24.69
CA PHE A 274 -9.29 -13.22 25.14
C PHE A 274 -10.04 -12.61 23.95
N ARG A 275 -11.27 -12.18 24.19
CA ARG A 275 -12.12 -11.58 23.17
C ARG A 275 -11.71 -10.13 22.90
N TYR A 276 -11.71 -9.75 21.63
CA TYR A 276 -11.48 -8.38 21.20
C TYR A 276 -12.52 -7.95 20.14
N ARG A 277 -12.59 -6.65 19.89
CA ARG A 277 -13.41 -6.05 18.84
C ARG A 277 -12.56 -5.08 18.03
N ILE A 278 -12.82 -5.02 16.74
CA ILE A 278 -12.19 -4.06 15.82
C ILE A 278 -13.30 -3.15 15.31
N THR A 279 -13.12 -1.85 15.51
CA THR A 279 -14.11 -0.83 15.15
C THR A 279 -13.42 0.43 14.66
N GLN A 280 -14.18 1.34 14.07
CA GLN A 280 -13.71 2.70 13.84
C GLN A 280 -13.43 3.39 15.19
N VAL A 281 -12.45 4.30 15.21
CA VAL A 281 -12.26 5.22 16.35
C VAL A 281 -13.52 6.07 16.51
N PRO A 282 -14.15 6.13 17.70
CA PRO A 282 -15.34 6.93 17.90
C PRO A 282 -15.10 8.41 17.62
N ALA A 283 -16.14 9.11 17.15
CA ALA A 283 -16.06 10.54 16.88
C ALA A 283 -15.55 11.32 18.10
N ILE A 284 -14.50 12.10 17.89
CA ILE A 284 -13.88 12.97 18.90
C ILE A 284 -14.69 14.28 19.02
N VAL A 285 -15.03 14.82 17.87
CA VAL A 285 -15.90 15.99 17.75
C VAL A 285 -17.17 15.56 17.01
N LYS A 286 -18.32 15.95 17.51
CA LYS A 286 -19.61 15.60 16.88
C LYS A 286 -19.62 16.03 15.40
N GLY A 287 -19.94 15.09 14.53
CA GLY A 287 -20.02 15.31 13.08
C GLY A 287 -18.66 15.30 12.35
N ILE A 288 -17.55 14.96 13.04
CA ILE A 288 -16.24 14.79 12.44
C ILE A 288 -15.79 13.33 12.64
N ASN A 289 -15.53 12.62 11.56
CA ASN A 289 -15.01 11.25 11.63
C ASN A 289 -13.54 11.26 12.07
N ALA A 290 -13.18 10.37 12.98
CA ALA A 290 -11.79 10.05 13.31
C ALA A 290 -11.23 9.10 12.22
N ALA A 291 -11.06 9.64 11.02
CA ALA A 291 -10.79 8.90 9.80
C ALA A 291 -9.31 8.54 9.66
N PRO A 292 -8.94 7.25 9.44
CA PRO A 292 -7.56 6.86 9.20
C PRO A 292 -7.10 7.26 7.79
N LEU A 293 -5.78 7.21 7.56
CA LEU A 293 -5.21 7.14 6.22
C LEU A 293 -5.34 5.70 5.70
N MET A 294 -5.74 5.57 4.44
CA MET A 294 -5.77 4.30 3.74
C MET A 294 -4.53 4.17 2.86
N LYS A 295 -3.68 3.20 3.15
CA LYS A 295 -2.58 2.75 2.29
C LYS A 295 -3.09 1.75 1.27
N SER A 296 -2.43 1.66 0.12
CA SER A 296 -2.71 0.66 -0.90
C SER A 296 -1.41 0.21 -1.54
N ILE A 297 -1.35 -1.06 -1.93
CA ILE A 297 -0.32 -1.58 -2.83
C ILE A 297 -0.97 -1.92 -4.17
N GLY A 298 -0.24 -1.79 -5.24
CA GLY A 298 -0.78 -2.09 -6.56
C GLY A 298 0.25 -2.05 -7.67
N PHE A 299 -0.19 -2.42 -8.87
CA PHE A 299 0.68 -2.44 -10.04
C PHE A 299 0.68 -1.10 -10.76
N ALA A 300 1.88 -0.65 -11.14
CA ALA A 300 2.12 0.49 -12.02
C ALA A 300 2.90 0.04 -13.27
N VAL A 301 2.67 0.72 -14.39
CA VAL A 301 3.41 0.48 -15.64
C VAL A 301 4.63 1.40 -15.66
N THR A 302 5.81 0.85 -15.89
CA THR A 302 7.03 1.65 -15.99
C THR A 302 7.16 2.34 -17.36
N SER A 303 7.99 3.37 -17.44
CA SER A 303 8.32 4.02 -18.71
C SER A 303 9.09 3.08 -19.66
N PHE A 304 9.78 2.07 -19.14
CA PHE A 304 10.52 1.06 -19.91
C PHE A 304 9.60 0.18 -20.76
N ALA A 305 8.33 -0.02 -20.37
CA ALA A 305 7.37 -0.76 -21.18
C ALA A 305 7.19 -0.16 -22.59
N LYS A 306 7.40 1.17 -22.75
CA LYS A 306 7.41 1.84 -24.06
C LYS A 306 8.68 1.49 -24.84
N VAL A 307 9.84 1.49 -24.20
CA VAL A 307 11.12 1.12 -24.80
C VAL A 307 11.07 -0.33 -25.32
N HIS A 308 10.51 -1.22 -24.53
CA HIS A 308 10.34 -2.64 -24.84
C HIS A 308 9.19 -2.95 -25.82
N LYS A 309 8.45 -1.94 -26.28
CA LYS A 309 7.29 -2.08 -27.18
C LYS A 309 6.17 -2.98 -26.61
N VAL A 310 6.01 -3.00 -25.28
CA VAL A 310 4.97 -3.77 -24.56
C VAL A 310 4.01 -2.87 -23.78
N LEU A 311 4.10 -1.56 -23.91
CA LEU A 311 3.27 -0.60 -23.18
C LEU A 311 1.75 -0.90 -23.25
N PRO A 312 1.14 -1.19 -24.43
CA PRO A 312 -0.30 -1.50 -24.49
C PRO A 312 -0.65 -2.78 -23.72
N ALA A 313 0.22 -3.80 -23.78
CA ALA A 313 0.03 -5.05 -23.04
C ALA A 313 0.15 -4.84 -21.52
N SER A 314 1.16 -4.09 -21.09
CA SER A 314 1.39 -3.77 -19.68
C SER A 314 0.23 -2.95 -19.10
N ARG A 315 -0.28 -1.97 -19.85
CA ARG A 315 -1.48 -1.20 -19.46
C ARG A 315 -2.70 -2.11 -19.30
N ASP A 316 -3.00 -2.98 -20.27
CA ASP A 316 -4.15 -3.89 -20.19
C ASP A 316 -4.02 -4.88 -19.02
N ILE A 317 -2.81 -5.36 -18.72
CA ILE A 317 -2.55 -6.18 -17.53
C ILE A 317 -2.90 -5.41 -16.27
N VAL A 318 -2.39 -4.20 -16.12
CA VAL A 318 -2.58 -3.38 -14.92
C VAL A 318 -4.03 -2.93 -14.77
N THR A 319 -4.69 -2.47 -15.84
CA THR A 319 -6.03 -1.85 -15.73
C THR A 319 -7.17 -2.86 -15.81
N ASN A 320 -7.03 -3.93 -16.57
CA ASN A 320 -8.13 -4.87 -16.84
C ASN A 320 -7.91 -6.25 -16.22
N LYS A 321 -6.69 -6.82 -16.30
CA LYS A 321 -6.45 -8.18 -15.77
C LYS A 321 -6.34 -8.20 -14.27
N SER A 322 -5.52 -7.34 -13.68
CA SER A 322 -5.26 -7.30 -12.24
C SER A 322 -6.46 -6.82 -11.41
N THR A 323 -7.37 -6.05 -12.01
CA THR A 323 -8.53 -5.44 -11.33
C THR A 323 -9.75 -6.36 -11.21
N THR A 324 -9.72 -7.53 -11.89
CA THR A 324 -10.84 -8.49 -11.83
C THR A 324 -11.01 -9.10 -10.44
N ILE A 325 -12.22 -9.52 -10.11
CA ILE A 325 -12.52 -10.23 -8.85
C ILE A 325 -11.59 -11.44 -8.68
N LYS A 326 -11.45 -12.26 -9.75
CA LYS A 326 -10.62 -13.46 -9.72
C LYS A 326 -9.15 -13.12 -9.47
N ALA A 327 -8.60 -12.13 -10.16
CA ALA A 327 -7.22 -11.73 -10.01
C ALA A 327 -6.92 -11.28 -8.58
N GLN A 328 -7.76 -10.41 -8.03
CA GLN A 328 -7.57 -9.88 -6.68
C GLN A 328 -7.79 -10.94 -5.58
N LYS A 329 -8.71 -11.90 -5.79
CA LYS A 329 -8.82 -13.06 -4.91
C LYS A 329 -7.57 -13.93 -4.95
N THR A 330 -7.08 -14.29 -6.15
CA THR A 330 -5.86 -15.09 -6.30
C THR A 330 -4.66 -14.39 -5.64
N PHE A 331 -4.51 -13.09 -5.85
CA PHE A 331 -3.43 -12.32 -5.25
C PHE A 331 -3.54 -12.29 -3.72
N TYR A 332 -4.74 -12.05 -3.18
CA TYR A 332 -5.00 -12.06 -1.74
C TYR A 332 -4.73 -13.43 -1.10
N GLU A 333 -5.16 -14.52 -1.74
CA GLU A 333 -4.99 -15.89 -1.22
C GLU A 333 -3.53 -16.33 -1.12
N LYS A 334 -2.65 -15.70 -1.89
CA LYS A 334 -1.23 -16.01 -2.00
C LYS A 334 -0.31 -14.93 -1.42
N SER A 335 -0.86 -13.81 -0.96
CA SER A 335 -0.08 -12.74 -0.34
C SER A 335 -0.17 -12.82 1.18
N PRO A 336 0.87 -12.37 1.89
CA PRO A 336 0.85 -12.33 3.35
C PRO A 336 -0.07 -11.21 3.86
N TYR A 337 -1.32 -11.46 3.94
CA TYR A 337 -2.46 -10.88 4.71
C TYR A 337 -2.47 -9.41 5.10
N ILE A 338 -1.83 -8.52 4.39
CA ILE A 338 -1.64 -7.16 4.88
C ILE A 338 -2.82 -6.26 4.55
N GLY A 339 -3.69 -6.64 3.58
CA GLY A 339 -4.79 -5.78 3.18
C GLY A 339 -5.96 -6.49 2.51
N LEU A 340 -7.12 -5.84 2.56
CA LEU A 340 -8.27 -6.27 1.79
C LEU A 340 -8.06 -6.04 0.29
N PRO A 341 -8.59 -6.91 -0.58
CA PRO A 341 -8.67 -6.63 -2.00
C PRO A 341 -9.25 -5.22 -2.26
N ALA A 342 -8.68 -4.51 -3.23
CA ALA A 342 -9.20 -3.20 -3.62
C ALA A 342 -10.53 -3.31 -4.37
N ASN A 343 -10.79 -4.44 -5.06
CA ASN A 343 -12.08 -4.74 -5.67
C ASN A 343 -13.11 -5.05 -4.59
N SER A 344 -14.19 -4.28 -4.55
CA SER A 344 -15.21 -4.33 -3.50
C SER A 344 -15.90 -5.70 -3.36
N ARG A 345 -16.14 -6.40 -4.50
CA ARG A 345 -16.72 -7.75 -4.48
C ARG A 345 -15.73 -8.81 -4.02
N ALA A 346 -14.46 -8.69 -4.42
CA ALA A 346 -13.41 -9.56 -3.92
C ALA A 346 -13.21 -9.35 -2.41
N ALA A 347 -13.20 -8.11 -1.94
CA ALA A 347 -13.12 -7.77 -0.53
C ALA A 347 -14.29 -8.35 0.28
N ALA A 348 -15.52 -8.20 -0.20
CA ALA A 348 -16.70 -8.75 0.47
C ALA A 348 -16.70 -10.29 0.55
N ALA A 349 -16.02 -10.96 -0.39
CA ALA A 349 -15.88 -12.41 -0.43
C ALA A 349 -14.66 -12.93 0.38
N THR A 350 -13.92 -12.06 1.05
CA THR A 350 -12.76 -12.43 1.88
C THR A 350 -13.25 -13.22 3.10
N PRO A 351 -12.70 -14.42 3.38
CA PRO A 351 -13.15 -15.25 4.50
C PRO A 351 -12.66 -14.75 5.86
N ASP A 352 -11.58 -13.96 5.88
CA ASP A 352 -10.97 -13.47 7.11
C ASP A 352 -11.81 -12.36 7.77
N ARG A 353 -12.51 -12.72 8.85
CA ARG A 353 -13.40 -11.82 9.61
C ARG A 353 -12.62 -10.67 10.28
N VAL A 354 -11.38 -10.93 10.68
CA VAL A 354 -10.54 -9.92 11.34
C VAL A 354 -10.15 -8.85 10.32
N LEU A 355 -9.71 -9.26 9.14
CA LEU A 355 -9.38 -8.34 8.04
C LEU A 355 -10.61 -7.55 7.56
N LEU A 356 -11.79 -8.19 7.46
CA LEU A 356 -13.05 -7.50 7.14
C LEU A 356 -13.39 -6.43 8.18
N ALA A 357 -13.16 -6.69 9.47
CA ALA A 357 -13.40 -5.72 10.53
C ALA A 357 -12.49 -4.50 10.40
N PHE A 358 -11.19 -4.69 10.09
CA PHE A 358 -10.29 -3.57 9.76
C PHE A 358 -10.82 -2.74 8.58
N GLY A 359 -11.22 -3.39 7.50
CA GLY A 359 -11.76 -2.70 6.33
C GLY A 359 -13.05 -1.93 6.62
N SER A 360 -13.90 -2.45 7.50
CA SER A 360 -15.14 -1.78 7.93
C SER A 360 -14.87 -0.54 8.78
N ALA A 361 -13.72 -0.46 9.44
CA ALA A 361 -13.30 0.70 10.22
C ALA A 361 -12.81 1.89 9.38
N ALA A 362 -12.75 1.73 8.05
CA ALA A 362 -12.26 2.76 7.12
C ALA A 362 -13.28 3.85 6.75
N LEU A 363 -14.43 3.92 7.43
CA LEU A 363 -15.46 4.91 7.11
C LEU A 363 -14.91 6.34 7.19
N GLY A 364 -14.98 7.06 6.07
CA GLY A 364 -14.44 8.42 5.94
C GLY A 364 -12.92 8.49 5.82
N ALA A 365 -12.22 7.37 5.63
CA ALA A 365 -10.78 7.35 5.42
C ALA A 365 -10.35 8.29 4.29
N SER A 366 -9.15 8.86 4.42
CA SER A 366 -8.47 9.59 3.36
C SER A 366 -7.41 8.70 2.71
N ALA A 367 -7.13 8.91 1.44
CA ALA A 367 -6.00 8.24 0.80
C ALA A 367 -4.69 8.59 1.52
N TYR A 368 -3.76 7.65 1.64
CA TYR A 368 -2.41 7.97 2.09
C TYR A 368 -1.79 8.97 1.10
N PRO A 369 -1.20 10.08 1.56
CA PRO A 369 -0.66 11.07 0.64
C PRO A 369 0.47 10.47 -0.21
N ASN A 370 0.30 10.61 -1.51
CA ASN A 370 1.16 10.04 -2.54
C ASN A 370 1.92 11.11 -3.34
N ILE A 371 2.16 12.23 -2.73
CA ILE A 371 2.93 13.34 -3.30
C ILE A 371 4.28 13.48 -2.57
N PRO A 372 5.37 13.87 -3.25
CA PRO A 372 6.71 13.97 -2.66
C PRO A 372 6.76 14.83 -1.40
N GLU A 373 5.92 15.85 -1.33
CA GLU A 373 5.83 16.78 -0.21
C GLU A 373 5.37 16.12 1.10
N TRP A 374 4.75 14.93 1.02
CA TRP A 374 4.27 14.23 2.22
C TRP A 374 5.40 13.90 3.20
N GLY A 375 6.59 13.56 2.73
CA GLY A 375 7.74 13.26 3.57
C GLY A 375 7.98 14.36 4.62
N GLN A 376 8.11 15.60 4.18
CA GLN A 376 8.36 16.75 5.04
C GLN A 376 7.16 17.10 5.92
N VAL A 377 5.96 17.05 5.37
CA VAL A 377 4.72 17.35 6.10
C VAL A 377 4.45 16.31 7.18
N SER A 378 4.71 15.03 6.91
CA SER A 378 4.55 13.96 7.90
C SER A 378 5.53 14.08 9.05
N LEU A 379 6.81 14.43 8.78
CA LEU A 379 7.80 14.69 9.82
C LEU A 379 7.38 15.84 10.74
N ALA A 380 6.92 16.95 10.17
CA ALA A 380 6.44 18.09 10.95
C ALA A 380 5.22 17.71 11.80
N LEU A 381 4.28 16.94 11.25
CA LEU A 381 3.09 16.48 11.97
C LEU A 381 3.43 15.47 13.06
N SER A 382 4.35 14.54 12.81
CA SER A 382 4.89 13.59 13.80
C SER A 382 5.51 14.31 14.99
N GLY A 383 6.39 15.29 14.71
CA GLY A 383 7.00 16.11 15.74
C GLY A 383 5.99 16.86 16.59
N ALA A 384 4.93 17.42 15.97
CA ALA A 384 3.89 18.13 16.72
C ALA A 384 3.11 17.20 17.68
N TRP A 385 2.80 15.98 17.26
CA TRP A 385 2.17 14.97 18.12
C TRP A 385 3.09 14.55 19.25
N ARG A 386 4.33 14.18 18.95
CA ARG A 386 5.35 13.84 19.95
C ARG A 386 5.45 14.97 21.01
N ASP A 387 5.69 16.18 20.56
CA ASP A 387 5.91 17.31 21.46
C ASP A 387 4.67 17.65 22.31
N SER A 388 3.48 17.35 21.81
CA SER A 388 2.21 17.63 22.52
C SER A 388 1.80 16.52 23.50
N THR A 389 2.43 15.31 23.42
CA THR A 389 2.00 14.14 24.18
C THR A 389 3.15 13.43 24.94
N ARG A 390 4.30 14.09 25.16
CA ARG A 390 5.47 13.54 25.86
C ARG A 390 5.44 13.71 27.38
N GLY A 391 4.25 13.73 28.00
CA GLY A 391 4.13 13.77 29.44
C GLY A 391 4.40 15.16 30.02
N GLY A 392 5.23 15.24 31.11
CA GLY A 392 5.52 16.48 31.84
C GLY A 392 6.20 17.55 30.98
N ASP A 393 7.00 17.14 30.00
CA ASP A 393 7.74 18.05 29.10
C ASP A 393 6.95 18.46 27.87
N ALA A 394 5.64 18.14 27.82
CA ALA A 394 4.83 18.42 26.65
C ALA A 394 4.68 19.91 26.36
N ILE A 395 4.87 20.25 25.09
CA ILE A 395 4.59 21.59 24.57
C ILE A 395 3.08 21.68 24.27
N ARG A 396 2.46 22.83 24.61
CA ARG A 396 1.04 23.02 24.29
C ARG A 396 0.76 22.81 22.81
N SER A 397 -0.24 22.00 22.47
CA SER A 397 -0.62 21.64 21.11
C SER A 397 -0.74 22.83 20.16
N ARG A 398 -1.27 23.99 20.66
CA ARG A 398 -1.36 25.21 19.86
C ARG A 398 0.01 25.69 19.36
N LYS A 399 1.06 25.59 20.18
CA LYS A 399 2.44 25.98 19.81
C LYS A 399 3.05 24.94 18.87
N SER A 400 2.95 23.64 19.21
CA SER A 400 3.53 22.56 18.42
C SER A 400 2.94 22.47 17.01
N PHE A 401 1.63 22.51 16.86
CA PHE A 401 0.99 22.44 15.55
C PHE A 401 1.11 23.72 14.73
N ALA A 402 1.24 24.89 15.37
CA ALA A 402 1.59 26.12 14.66
C ALA A 402 3.01 26.07 14.10
N ALA A 403 3.98 25.56 14.88
CA ALA A 403 5.36 25.35 14.44
C ALA A 403 5.43 24.31 13.31
N ALA A 404 4.72 23.18 13.44
CA ALA A 404 4.65 22.17 12.41
C ALA A 404 4.09 22.70 11.08
N LYS A 405 3.05 23.54 11.12
CA LYS A 405 2.54 24.21 9.92
C LYS A 405 3.59 25.10 9.29
N ALA A 406 4.30 25.93 10.09
CA ALA A 406 5.34 26.81 9.60
C ALA A 406 6.50 26.02 8.96
N GLN A 407 6.93 24.93 9.61
CA GLN A 407 7.96 24.03 9.10
C GLN A 407 7.54 23.38 7.77
N ALA A 408 6.32 22.83 7.70
CA ALA A 408 5.78 22.24 6.49
C ALA A 408 5.71 23.26 5.33
N VAL A 409 5.25 24.49 5.59
CA VAL A 409 5.19 25.54 4.57
C VAL A 409 6.59 25.93 4.10
N ALA A 410 7.54 26.10 5.03
CA ALA A 410 8.92 26.43 4.68
C ALA A 410 9.60 25.37 3.81
N ALA A 411 9.39 24.09 4.15
CA ALA A 411 9.94 22.96 3.39
C ALA A 411 9.37 22.85 1.96
N LEU A 412 8.16 23.38 1.72
CA LEU A 412 7.51 23.34 0.40
C LEU A 412 7.67 24.64 -0.39
N THR A 413 8.32 25.65 0.18
CA THR A 413 8.62 26.90 -0.52
C THR A 413 10.00 26.73 -1.19
N PRO A 414 10.09 26.81 -2.53
CA PRO A 414 11.40 26.77 -3.21
C PRO A 414 12.33 27.82 -2.63
N ALA A 415 13.59 27.48 -2.43
CA ALA A 415 14.60 28.48 -2.11
C ALA A 415 14.59 29.58 -3.20
N PRO A 416 14.78 30.85 -2.84
CA PRO A 416 14.94 31.91 -3.83
C PRO A 416 16.05 31.48 -4.80
N VAL A 417 15.74 31.47 -6.11
CA VAL A 417 16.77 31.28 -7.13
C VAL A 417 17.64 32.52 -7.03
N GLU A 418 18.84 32.38 -6.50
CA GLU A 418 19.86 33.43 -6.63
C GLU A 418 20.11 33.59 -8.13
N THR A 419 19.56 34.64 -8.70
CA THR A 419 19.88 35.06 -10.04
C THR A 419 21.34 35.56 -10.02
N PRO A 420 22.23 35.03 -10.87
CA PRO A 420 23.63 35.40 -10.92
C PRO A 420 23.81 36.85 -11.33
#